data_c42d6ca8fb377ae791251cbee3971fd4
#
_entry.id   c42d6ca8fb377ae791251cbee3971fd4
#
_cell.length_a   1.000
_cell.length_b   1.000
_cell.length_c   1.000
_cell.angle_alpha   90.00
_cell.angle_beta   90.00
_cell.angle_gamma   90.00
#
_symmetry.space_group_name_H-M   'P 1'
#
loop_
_entity.id
_entity.type
_entity.pdbx_description
1 polymer ?
#
loop_
_entity_poly.entity_id
_entity_poly.type
_entity_poly.pdbx_seq_one_letter_code
_entity_poly.pdbx_strand_id
1 'polypeptide(L)'
;LTIHRADIAFDCGPQANPERIRSQLEGAIVMGIGIALQSEVTFEDGVAQQGNFDKYLIPRMPDAPKTLRVHLVDNPDEAMGGVGEPGLPPVAPALCNAIYAATGKRIRRLPVGDQLKA
;
A
#
# COMPACT_ATOMS: atom_id res chain seq x y z
N LEU A 1 -4.31 -9.49 -11.18
CA LEU A 1 -3.21 -8.52 -11.12
C LEU A 1 -2.03 -9.12 -10.36
N THR A 2 -0.81 -8.98 -10.89
CA THR A 2 0.41 -9.40 -10.21
C THR A 2 1.34 -8.22 -10.07
N ILE A 3 1.79 -7.93 -8.86
CA ILE A 3 2.76 -6.88 -8.59
C ILE A 3 4.15 -7.52 -8.51
N HIS A 4 4.99 -7.25 -9.49
CA HIS A 4 6.32 -7.87 -9.56
C HIS A 4 7.31 -7.21 -8.60
N ARG A 5 7.24 -5.88 -8.48
CA ARG A 5 8.16 -5.12 -7.65
C ARG A 5 7.51 -3.84 -7.13
N ALA A 6 7.84 -3.46 -5.90
CA ALA A 6 7.58 -2.14 -5.35
C ALA A 6 8.87 -1.61 -4.72
N ASP A 7 9.17 -0.36 -4.98
CA ASP A 7 10.27 0.39 -4.39
C ASP A 7 9.70 1.61 -3.67
N ILE A 8 10.22 1.90 -2.48
CA ILE A 8 9.90 3.12 -1.74
C ILE A 8 11.20 3.80 -1.32
N ALA A 9 11.30 5.10 -1.60
CA ALA A 9 12.33 5.96 -1.05
C ALA A 9 11.73 6.77 0.10
N PHE A 10 12.46 6.87 1.21
CA PHE A 10 11.95 7.50 2.41
C PHE A 10 13.04 8.31 3.12
N ASP A 11 12.72 9.56 3.40
CA ASP A 11 13.52 10.47 4.19
C ASP A 11 12.80 10.74 5.52
N CYS A 12 13.44 10.41 6.62
CA CYS A 12 12.94 10.70 7.97
C CYS A 12 13.97 11.49 8.80
N GLY A 13 14.98 12.07 8.16
CA GLY A 13 16.12 12.63 8.87
C GLY A 13 16.96 11.54 9.55
N PRO A 14 17.51 11.79 10.74
CA PRO A 14 18.30 10.81 11.47
C PRO A 14 17.56 9.49 11.70
N GLN A 15 18.22 8.37 11.43
CA GLN A 15 17.64 7.03 11.48
C GLN A 15 18.06 6.31 12.76
N ALA A 16 17.24 6.36 13.80
CA ALA A 16 17.54 5.70 15.08
C ALA A 16 17.62 4.17 14.97
N ASN A 17 16.76 3.57 14.14
CA ASN A 17 16.76 2.13 13.88
C ASN A 17 16.34 1.84 12.43
N PRO A 18 17.27 1.79 11.48
CA PRO A 18 16.98 1.60 10.05
C PRO A 18 16.19 0.32 9.74
N GLU A 19 16.46 -0.77 10.43
CA GLU A 19 15.76 -2.05 10.20
C GLU A 19 14.29 -1.98 10.61
N ARG A 20 13.96 -1.27 11.68
CA ARG A 20 12.57 -1.06 12.08
C ARG A 20 11.84 -0.13 11.12
N ILE A 21 12.53 0.88 10.61
CA ILE A 21 11.99 1.78 9.56
C ILE A 21 11.67 0.97 8.30
N ARG A 22 12.59 0.11 7.85
CA ARG A 22 12.36 -0.78 6.69
C ARG A 22 11.14 -1.66 6.90
N SER A 23 11.08 -2.36 8.01
CA SER A 23 9.95 -3.26 8.33
C SER A 23 8.61 -2.51 8.35
N GLN A 24 8.58 -1.29 8.88
CA GLN A 24 7.38 -0.45 8.89
C GLN A 24 6.93 -0.07 7.48
N LEU A 25 7.85 0.33 6.61
CA LEU A 25 7.55 0.72 5.23
C LEU A 25 7.14 -0.49 4.37
N GLU A 26 7.76 -1.64 4.56
CA GLU A 26 7.34 -2.89 3.91
C GLU A 26 5.91 -3.28 4.31
N GLY A 27 5.60 -3.23 5.59
CA GLY A 27 4.23 -3.47 6.09
C GLY A 27 3.21 -2.47 5.55
N ALA A 28 3.59 -1.20 5.46
CA ALA A 28 2.74 -0.14 4.90
C ALA A 28 2.43 -0.38 3.42
N ILE A 29 3.39 -0.84 2.63
CA ILE A 29 3.17 -1.20 1.22
C ILE A 29 2.15 -2.34 1.11
N VAL A 30 2.32 -3.42 1.87
CA VAL A 30 1.39 -4.57 1.83
C VAL A 30 -0.01 -4.15 2.26
N MET A 31 -0.13 -3.37 3.33
CA MET A 31 -1.41 -2.83 3.79
C MET A 31 -2.06 -1.93 2.73
N GLY A 32 -1.29 -1.02 2.13
CA GLY A 32 -1.77 -0.12 1.09
C GLY A 32 -2.25 -0.84 -0.16
N ILE A 33 -1.59 -1.93 -0.54
CA ILE A 33 -2.04 -2.81 -1.63
C ILE A 33 -3.41 -3.43 -1.31
N GLY A 34 -3.60 -3.92 -0.07
CA GLY A 34 -4.88 -4.46 0.37
C GLY A 34 -6.01 -3.43 0.26
N ILE A 35 -5.79 -2.23 0.78
CA ILE A 35 -6.74 -1.10 0.69
C ILE A 35 -7.04 -0.75 -0.77
N ALA A 36 -6.01 -0.70 -1.62
CA ALA A 36 -6.18 -0.32 -3.01
C ALA A 36 -6.91 -1.39 -3.84
N LEU A 37 -6.71 -2.68 -3.56
CA LEU A 37 -7.21 -3.76 -4.41
C LEU A 37 -8.55 -4.34 -3.96
N GLN A 38 -8.78 -4.51 -2.65
CA GLN A 38 -9.87 -5.39 -2.20
C GLN A 38 -10.54 -5.02 -0.86
N SER A 39 -9.87 -4.26 0.01
CA SER A 39 -10.40 -3.97 1.34
C SER A 39 -11.47 -2.89 1.26
N GLU A 40 -12.69 -3.22 1.66
CA GLU A 40 -13.83 -2.32 1.62
C GLU A 40 -14.78 -2.63 2.79
N VAL A 41 -15.37 -1.60 3.39
CA VAL A 41 -16.51 -1.72 4.29
C VAL A 41 -17.70 -1.03 3.66
N THR A 42 -18.76 -1.78 3.44
CA THR A 42 -20.03 -1.28 2.89
C THR A 42 -21.12 -1.28 3.94
N PHE A 43 -22.09 -0.40 3.76
CA PHE A 43 -23.21 -0.27 4.69
C PHE A 43 -24.54 -0.45 3.95
N GLU A 44 -25.44 -1.19 4.57
CA GLU A 44 -26.82 -1.35 4.14
C GLU A 44 -27.72 -1.09 5.34
N ASP A 45 -28.67 -0.19 5.20
CA ASP A 45 -29.57 0.27 6.28
C ASP A 45 -28.83 0.64 7.59
N GLY A 46 -27.66 1.26 7.46
CA GLY A 46 -26.82 1.68 8.60
C GLY A 46 -26.00 0.57 9.24
N VAL A 47 -26.03 -0.65 8.71
CA VAL A 47 -25.31 -1.81 9.22
C VAL A 47 -24.13 -2.16 8.33
N ALA A 48 -22.94 -2.30 8.94
CA ALA A 48 -21.75 -2.74 8.21
C ALA A 48 -21.91 -4.19 7.74
N GLN A 49 -21.67 -4.44 6.46
CA GLN A 49 -21.84 -5.75 5.82
C GLN A 49 -20.65 -6.69 6.09
N GLN A 50 -19.47 -6.14 6.32
CA GLN A 50 -18.25 -6.89 6.63
C GLN A 50 -18.11 -7.04 8.15
N GLY A 51 -18.90 -7.94 8.72
CA GLY A 51 -18.97 -8.16 10.16
C GLY A 51 -17.80 -8.97 10.75
N ASN A 52 -16.97 -9.62 9.94
CA ASN A 52 -15.82 -10.41 10.39
C ASN A 52 -14.81 -10.60 9.25
N PHE A 53 -13.66 -11.21 9.57
CA PHE A 53 -12.53 -11.46 8.65
C PHE A 53 -12.82 -12.39 7.46
N ASP A 54 -13.90 -13.13 7.51
CA ASP A 54 -14.40 -13.94 6.37
C ASP A 54 -14.99 -13.05 5.26
N LYS A 55 -15.48 -11.86 5.63
CA LYS A 55 -16.11 -10.90 4.72
C LYS A 55 -15.23 -9.68 4.44
N TYR A 56 -14.40 -9.26 5.38
CA TYR A 56 -13.43 -8.18 5.18
C TYR A 56 -12.12 -8.75 4.64
N LEU A 57 -11.88 -8.53 3.35
CA LEU A 57 -10.73 -9.06 2.66
C LEU A 57 -9.46 -8.29 3.02
N ILE A 58 -8.44 -9.01 3.46
CA ILE A 58 -7.09 -8.50 3.68
C ILE A 58 -6.11 -9.16 2.70
N PRO A 59 -5.00 -8.50 2.36
CA PRO A 59 -4.00 -9.09 1.46
C PRO A 59 -3.38 -10.35 2.08
N ARG A 60 -3.11 -11.32 1.23
CA ARG A 60 -2.41 -12.55 1.59
C ARG A 60 -1.03 -12.56 0.93
N MET A 61 -0.17 -13.51 1.31
CA MET A 61 1.18 -13.62 0.75
C MET A 61 1.25 -13.57 -0.80
N PRO A 62 0.33 -14.20 -1.55
CA PRO A 62 0.32 -14.10 -3.01
C PRO A 62 0.01 -12.71 -3.56
N ASP A 63 -0.62 -11.83 -2.76
CA ASP A 63 -0.99 -10.47 -3.17
C ASP A 63 0.18 -9.49 -2.98
N ALA A 64 1.15 -9.87 -2.15
CA ALA A 64 2.33 -9.04 -1.90
C ALA A 64 3.23 -8.97 -3.14
N PRO A 65 3.95 -7.86 -3.33
CA PRO A 65 4.97 -7.76 -4.37
C PRO A 65 6.01 -8.87 -4.23
N LYS A 66 6.44 -9.44 -5.35
CA LYS A 66 7.50 -10.46 -5.35
C LYS A 66 8.84 -9.90 -4.85
N THR A 67 9.06 -8.62 -5.03
CA THR A 67 10.22 -7.90 -4.54
C THR A 67 9.79 -6.59 -3.92
N LEU A 68 10.20 -6.35 -2.67
CA LEU A 68 10.07 -5.08 -1.98
C LEU A 68 11.46 -4.50 -1.74
N ARG A 69 11.64 -3.21 -2.02
CA ARG A 69 12.89 -2.49 -1.77
C ARG A 69 12.59 -1.18 -1.07
N VAL A 70 13.24 -1.00 0.07
CA VAL A 70 13.20 0.25 0.84
C VAL A 70 14.54 0.95 0.73
N HIS A 71 14.51 2.18 0.23
CA HIS A 71 15.66 3.06 0.08
C HIS A 71 15.54 4.17 1.13
N LEU A 72 16.28 4.05 2.22
CA LEU A 72 16.35 5.10 3.23
C LEU A 72 17.33 6.16 2.75
N VAL A 73 16.85 7.41 2.72
CA VAL A 73 17.68 8.56 2.37
C VAL A 73 18.53 8.93 3.59
N ASP A 74 19.84 9.10 3.38
CA ASP A 74 20.75 9.54 4.44
C ASP A 74 20.71 11.07 4.50
N ASN A 75 20.04 11.60 5.52
CA ASN A 75 19.83 13.04 5.71
C ASN A 75 19.93 13.41 7.20
N PRO A 76 21.12 13.29 7.79
CA PRO A 76 21.30 13.44 9.24
C PRO A 76 21.13 14.87 9.77
N ASP A 77 21.20 15.86 8.89
CA ASP A 77 21.10 17.27 9.26
C ASP A 77 19.65 17.78 9.37
N GLU A 78 18.69 17.00 8.91
CA GLU A 78 17.27 17.32 9.02
C GLU A 78 16.69 16.90 10.38
N ALA A 79 15.55 17.50 10.73
CA ALA A 79 14.83 17.09 11.94
C ALA A 79 14.32 15.63 11.82
N MET A 80 14.41 14.87 12.90
CA MET A 80 13.87 13.51 12.93
C MET A 80 12.37 13.51 12.70
N GLY A 81 11.93 12.81 11.66
CA GLY A 81 10.52 12.66 11.28
C GLY A 81 9.88 11.39 11.84
N GLY A 82 8.54 11.35 11.81
CA GLY A 82 7.77 10.16 12.13
C GLY A 82 7.87 9.11 11.02
N VAL A 83 7.88 7.83 11.39
CA VAL A 83 8.04 6.71 10.45
C VAL A 83 6.82 5.77 10.42
N GLY A 84 5.80 6.01 11.24
CA GLY A 84 4.68 5.09 11.40
C GLY A 84 3.74 5.02 10.20
N GLU A 85 3.32 6.16 9.67
CA GLU A 85 2.24 6.25 8.69
C GLU A 85 2.69 6.61 7.26
N PRO A 86 3.80 7.33 7.04
CA PRO A 86 4.09 7.93 5.72
C PRO A 86 4.22 6.93 4.56
N GLY A 87 4.52 5.66 4.86
CA GLY A 87 4.64 4.62 3.84
C GLY A 87 3.32 4.21 3.18
N LEU A 88 2.17 4.47 3.84
CA LEU A 88 0.86 4.01 3.37
C LEU A 88 0.24 4.86 2.25
N PRO A 89 0.13 6.20 2.39
CA PRO A 89 -0.60 7.05 1.46
C PRO A 89 -0.14 6.96 -0.01
N PRO A 90 1.15 6.85 -0.33
CA PRO A 90 1.60 6.82 -1.72
C PRO A 90 1.33 5.50 -2.45
N VAL A 91 0.94 4.43 -1.76
CA VAL A 91 0.79 3.09 -2.36
C VAL A 91 -0.35 3.03 -3.36
N ALA A 92 -1.54 3.48 -3.00
CA ALA A 92 -2.70 3.43 -3.88
C ALA A 92 -2.51 4.26 -5.16
N PRO A 93 -2.04 5.52 -5.12
CA PRO A 93 -1.79 6.29 -6.34
C PRO A 93 -0.65 5.68 -7.19
N ALA A 94 0.41 5.16 -6.59
CA ALA A 94 1.48 4.50 -7.33
C ALA A 94 0.97 3.25 -8.06
N LEU A 95 0.19 2.41 -7.39
CA LEU A 95 -0.43 1.23 -7.98
C LEU A 95 -1.40 1.59 -9.11
N CYS A 96 -2.27 2.57 -8.92
CA CYS A 96 -3.20 3.03 -9.95
C CYS A 96 -2.47 3.61 -11.17
N ASN A 97 -1.36 4.30 -10.99
CA ASN A 97 -0.52 4.79 -12.08
C ASN A 97 0.18 3.64 -12.82
N ALA A 98 0.67 2.62 -12.10
CA ALA A 98 1.25 1.43 -12.72
C ALA A 98 0.21 0.64 -13.54
N ILE A 99 -1.02 0.49 -13.04
CA ILE A 99 -2.13 -0.10 -13.78
C ILE A 99 -2.40 0.68 -15.07
N TYR A 100 -2.45 2.00 -14.97
CA TYR A 100 -2.67 2.84 -16.15
C TYR A 100 -1.54 2.69 -17.17
N ALA A 101 -0.30 2.69 -16.73
CA ALA A 101 0.86 2.51 -17.61
C ALA A 101 0.84 1.15 -18.33
N ALA A 102 0.38 0.11 -17.65
CA ALA A 102 0.33 -1.25 -18.19
C ALA A 102 -0.88 -1.51 -19.11
N THR A 103 -2.02 -0.82 -18.88
CA THR A 103 -3.31 -1.19 -19.49
C THR A 103 -3.99 -0.03 -20.24
N GLY A 104 -3.56 1.21 -20.03
CA GLY A 104 -4.27 2.41 -20.49
C GLY A 104 -5.55 2.71 -19.69
N LYS A 105 -5.94 1.85 -18.74
CA LYS A 105 -7.18 1.99 -17.96
C LYS A 105 -6.96 2.82 -16.70
N ARG A 106 -7.62 3.94 -16.58
CA ARG A 106 -7.49 4.83 -15.41
C ARG A 106 -8.45 4.40 -14.30
N ILE A 107 -7.89 3.99 -13.16
CA ILE A 107 -8.66 3.69 -11.96
C ILE A 107 -8.98 5.01 -11.23
N ARG A 108 -10.27 5.23 -10.92
CA ARG A 108 -10.78 6.43 -10.25
C ARG A 108 -11.60 6.11 -8.99
N ARG A 109 -11.84 4.85 -8.73
CA ARG A 109 -12.55 4.36 -7.53
C ARG A 109 -11.75 3.23 -6.91
N LEU A 110 -11.66 3.22 -5.59
CA LEU A 110 -11.08 2.14 -4.80
C LEU A 110 -12.20 1.41 -4.03
N PRO A 111 -12.00 0.14 -3.75
CA PRO A 111 -10.92 -0.71 -4.23
C PRO A 111 -11.00 -0.96 -5.73
N VAL A 112 -9.88 -1.38 -6.33
CA VAL A 112 -9.82 -1.72 -7.76
C VAL A 112 -10.81 -2.84 -8.08
N GLY A 113 -10.89 -3.87 -7.24
CA GLY A 113 -11.86 -4.96 -7.38
C GLY A 113 -11.89 -5.53 -8.80
N ASP A 114 -13.09 -5.59 -9.36
CA ASP A 114 -13.34 -6.18 -10.68
C ASP A 114 -13.13 -5.21 -11.85
N GLN A 115 -12.71 -3.97 -11.60
CA GLN A 115 -12.56 -2.95 -12.64
C GLN A 115 -11.56 -3.32 -13.76
N LEU A 116 -10.68 -4.30 -13.51
CA LEU A 116 -9.70 -4.79 -14.49
C LEU A 116 -10.18 -6.05 -15.24
N LYS A 117 -11.27 -6.65 -14.81
CA LYS A 117 -11.89 -7.73 -15.59
C LYS A 117 -12.48 -7.17 -16.89
N ALA A 118 -12.28 -7.85 -17.99
CA ALA A 118 -12.86 -7.52 -19.29
C ALA A 118 -14.34 -7.91 -19.33
#